data_11b31ff5bf2a04b4e936da439d599be5
#
_entry.id   11b31ff5bf2a04b4e936da439d599be5
#
_cell.length_a   1.000
_cell.length_b   1.000
_cell.length_c   1.000
_cell.angle_alpha   90.00
_cell.angle_beta   90.00
_cell.angle_gamma   90.00
#
_symmetry.space_group_name_H-M   'P 1'
#
loop_
_entity.id
_entity.type
_entity.pdbx_description
1 polymer ?
#
loop_
_entity_poly.entity_id
_entity_poly.type
_entity_poly.pdbx_seq_one_letter_code
_entity_poly.pdbx_strand_id
1 'polypeptide(L)'
;MAETVDIAIIGGGMAGAALALLLSQQLPTLSVLLLEQYPLTASSSEQLSLPSFDARSTALSYSTRNILDDMGVWGALSVYAQPILQVHVSERKQPLGMLMRAEETNLPALGFVVENRALGSVLLQAVKQQSAIQVCDRVQVKKITPLAESVALLLQGAEGDEKKIAARLVVVADGAQSALRQQLGIAVDEQPYDQHALVANVVTELQHNAVAYERFTEHGPVALLPLIDCNTQHRAALIWTLPDSEIDAVMQLPEKEFLQRVQTQLGNRCGKLVSVGKRHCYPLSLLQAREQVRSRIVLLGSAAHHLHPVAGQGFNLIMRDCLALVETLAEAINAKKIFPRFWC
;
A
#
# COMPACT_ATOMS: atom_id res chain seq x y z
N MET A 1 5.61 36.47 4.03
CA MET A 1 4.95 35.51 4.96
C MET A 1 5.13 34.13 4.36
N ALA A 2 5.43 33.10 5.15
CA ALA A 2 5.48 31.74 4.61
C ALA A 2 4.09 31.34 4.11
N GLU A 3 4.05 30.66 2.97
CA GLU A 3 2.81 30.12 2.41
C GLU A 3 2.22 29.12 3.43
N THR A 4 0.97 29.30 3.81
CA THR A 4 0.32 28.44 4.81
C THR A 4 -0.77 27.62 4.13
N VAL A 5 -0.72 26.30 4.32
CA VAL A 5 -1.74 25.35 3.85
C VAL A 5 -2.47 24.72 5.04
N ASP A 6 -3.69 24.23 4.83
CA ASP A 6 -4.41 23.56 5.90
C ASP A 6 -3.79 22.20 6.21
N ILE A 7 -3.55 21.38 5.19
CA ILE A 7 -2.97 20.04 5.35
C ILE A 7 -1.80 19.85 4.39
N ALA A 8 -0.63 19.46 4.92
CA ALA A 8 0.49 19.01 4.14
C ALA A 8 0.66 17.47 4.33
N ILE A 9 0.63 16.72 3.23
CA ILE A 9 0.86 15.28 3.19
C ILE A 9 2.26 15.04 2.65
N ILE A 10 3.10 14.33 3.39
CA ILE A 10 4.48 14.03 3.02
C ILE A 10 4.57 12.56 2.60
N GLY A 11 4.80 12.34 1.33
CA GLY A 11 4.81 11.04 0.66
C GLY A 11 3.63 10.87 -0.30
N GLY A 12 3.91 10.80 -1.60
CA GLY A 12 2.94 10.62 -2.69
C GLY A 12 2.67 9.15 -3.05
N GLY A 13 3.06 8.21 -2.19
CA GLY A 13 2.75 6.80 -2.34
C GLY A 13 1.25 6.49 -2.18
N MET A 14 0.90 5.20 -2.14
CA MET A 14 -0.51 4.76 -2.07
C MET A 14 -1.28 5.41 -0.92
N ALA A 15 -0.67 5.54 0.26
CA ALA A 15 -1.29 6.13 1.44
C ALA A 15 -1.57 7.63 1.26
N GLY A 16 -0.55 8.39 0.87
CA GLY A 16 -0.68 9.84 0.73
C GLY A 16 -1.59 10.24 -0.44
N ALA A 17 -1.51 9.54 -1.57
CA ALA A 17 -2.39 9.78 -2.71
C ALA A 17 -3.87 9.49 -2.36
N ALA A 18 -4.14 8.37 -1.67
CA ALA A 18 -5.48 8.02 -1.23
C ALA A 18 -6.04 9.04 -0.23
N LEU A 19 -5.23 9.45 0.76
CA LEU A 19 -5.64 10.47 1.72
C LEU A 19 -5.92 11.82 1.05
N ALA A 20 -5.06 12.25 0.12
CA ALA A 20 -5.25 13.52 -0.61
C ALA A 20 -6.58 13.53 -1.37
N LEU A 21 -6.94 12.42 -2.03
CA LEU A 21 -8.21 12.27 -2.74
C LEU A 21 -9.40 12.32 -1.79
N LEU A 22 -9.37 11.55 -0.69
CA LEU A 22 -10.44 11.56 0.31
C LEU A 22 -10.66 12.95 0.90
N LEU A 23 -9.59 13.66 1.26
CA LEU A 23 -9.67 15.04 1.77
C LEU A 23 -10.27 15.99 0.75
N SER A 24 -9.84 15.94 -0.50
CA SER A 24 -10.33 16.83 -1.56
C SER A 24 -11.82 16.66 -1.86
N GLN A 25 -12.34 15.46 -1.66
CA GLN A 25 -13.75 15.16 -1.91
C GLN A 25 -14.64 15.42 -0.70
N GLN A 26 -14.24 15.00 0.49
CA GLN A 26 -15.07 15.13 1.68
C GLN A 26 -14.90 16.48 2.39
N LEU A 27 -13.75 17.14 2.20
CA LEU A 27 -13.42 18.43 2.81
C LEU A 27 -12.87 19.41 1.77
N PRO A 28 -13.65 19.75 0.72
CA PRO A 28 -13.17 20.53 -0.43
C PRO A 28 -12.79 21.97 -0.10
N THR A 29 -13.09 22.45 1.09
CA THR A 29 -12.72 23.79 1.57
C THR A 29 -11.30 23.86 2.12
N LEU A 30 -10.66 22.70 2.38
CA LEU A 30 -9.30 22.65 2.88
C LEU A 30 -8.29 22.70 1.72
N SER A 31 -7.23 23.48 1.91
CA SER A 31 -6.07 23.47 1.03
C SER A 31 -5.19 22.28 1.35
N VAL A 32 -5.01 21.37 0.38
CA VAL A 32 -4.20 20.15 0.52
C VAL A 32 -2.93 20.27 -0.32
N LEU A 33 -1.77 20.10 0.30
CA LEU A 33 -0.48 20.04 -0.37
C LEU A 33 0.11 18.64 -0.25
N LEU A 34 0.33 17.98 -1.39
CA LEU A 34 0.99 16.67 -1.47
C LEU A 34 2.46 16.88 -1.87
N LEU A 35 3.37 16.47 -1.00
CA LEU A 35 4.82 16.57 -1.16
C LEU A 35 5.41 15.20 -1.45
N GLU A 36 6.21 15.09 -2.52
CA GLU A 36 6.88 13.83 -2.88
C GLU A 36 8.32 14.10 -3.35
N GLN A 37 9.26 13.26 -2.88
CA GLN A 37 10.67 13.40 -3.26
C GLN A 37 10.99 12.86 -4.66
N TYR A 38 10.19 11.93 -5.15
CA TYR A 38 10.34 11.34 -6.49
C TYR A 38 9.40 12.00 -7.49
N PRO A 39 9.70 11.94 -8.80
CA PRO A 39 8.79 12.44 -9.81
C PRO A 39 7.49 11.63 -9.84
N LEU A 40 6.36 12.33 -9.78
CA LEU A 40 5.01 11.75 -9.88
C LEU A 40 4.50 11.66 -11.34
N THR A 41 5.29 12.13 -12.30
CA THR A 41 4.98 12.04 -13.73
C THR A 41 5.68 10.83 -14.31
N ALA A 42 4.92 9.81 -14.73
CA ALA A 42 5.42 8.88 -15.72
C ALA A 42 5.32 9.54 -17.10
N SER A 43 6.44 9.75 -17.78
CA SER A 43 6.41 9.78 -19.24
C SER A 43 5.92 8.40 -19.71
N SER A 44 5.22 8.35 -20.83
CA SER A 44 4.52 7.16 -21.35
C SER A 44 5.39 5.90 -21.57
N SER A 45 6.68 5.94 -21.26
CA SER A 45 7.67 4.86 -21.34
C SER A 45 8.46 4.62 -20.05
N GLU A 46 8.40 5.51 -19.05
CA GLU A 46 9.09 5.35 -17.77
C GLU A 46 8.17 4.79 -16.69
N GLN A 47 8.63 3.74 -16.03
CA GLN A 47 7.95 3.17 -14.88
C GLN A 47 7.83 4.23 -13.77
N LEU A 48 6.67 4.33 -13.13
CA LEU A 48 6.53 5.11 -11.91
C LEU A 48 7.64 4.73 -10.94
N SER A 49 8.51 5.68 -10.62
CA SER A 49 9.72 5.42 -9.83
C SER A 49 9.46 5.32 -8.33
N LEU A 50 8.19 5.40 -7.90
CA LEU A 50 7.84 5.28 -6.50
C LEU A 50 7.99 3.83 -6.01
N PRO A 51 8.71 3.60 -4.90
CA PRO A 51 8.92 2.25 -4.35
C PRO A 51 7.63 1.49 -4.01
N SER A 52 6.53 2.21 -3.72
CA SER A 52 5.22 1.61 -3.42
C SER A 52 4.45 1.15 -4.66
N PHE A 53 4.83 1.60 -5.87
CA PHE A 53 4.18 1.28 -7.13
C PHE A 53 5.00 0.30 -7.97
N ASP A 54 5.45 -0.76 -7.34
CA ASP A 54 6.28 -1.81 -7.93
C ASP A 54 5.46 -2.94 -8.59
N ALA A 55 6.10 -4.05 -8.88
CA ALA A 55 5.49 -5.22 -9.49
C ALA A 55 4.72 -6.12 -8.50
N ARG A 56 4.63 -5.74 -7.22
CA ARG A 56 3.79 -6.44 -6.24
C ARG A 56 2.32 -6.26 -6.59
N SER A 57 1.52 -7.15 -6.05
CA SER A 57 0.06 -7.06 -6.13
C SER A 57 -0.53 -6.88 -4.74
N THR A 58 -1.60 -6.12 -4.67
CA THR A 58 -2.35 -5.88 -3.44
C THR A 58 -3.71 -6.56 -3.54
N ALA A 59 -4.06 -7.34 -2.52
CA ALA A 59 -5.40 -7.86 -2.33
C ALA A 59 -6.25 -6.79 -1.63
N LEU A 60 -7.19 -6.23 -2.35
CA LEU A 60 -8.17 -5.26 -1.85
C LEU A 60 -9.34 -6.01 -1.24
N SER A 61 -9.69 -5.72 0.01
CA SER A 61 -10.94 -6.19 0.60
C SER A 61 -12.15 -5.54 -0.08
N TYR A 62 -13.32 -6.16 0.04
CA TYR A 62 -14.53 -5.58 -0.51
C TYR A 62 -14.86 -4.21 0.09
N SER A 63 -14.57 -3.99 1.37
CA SER A 63 -14.72 -2.68 2.01
C SER A 63 -13.76 -1.62 1.42
N THR A 64 -12.51 -1.98 1.14
CA THR A 64 -11.57 -1.08 0.47
C THR A 64 -12.01 -0.75 -0.96
N ARG A 65 -12.56 -1.74 -1.68
CA ARG A 65 -13.17 -1.51 -3.00
C ARG A 65 -14.30 -0.46 -2.91
N ASN A 66 -15.15 -0.53 -1.90
CA ASN A 66 -16.22 0.44 -1.73
C ASN A 66 -15.66 1.84 -1.46
N ILE A 67 -14.65 1.99 -0.60
CA ILE A 67 -13.98 3.28 -0.37
C ILE A 67 -13.41 3.84 -1.70
N LEU A 68 -12.77 3.00 -2.52
CA LEU A 68 -12.26 3.42 -3.83
C LEU A 68 -13.38 3.79 -4.82
N ASP A 69 -14.54 3.18 -4.70
CA ASP A 69 -15.72 3.52 -5.50
C ASP A 69 -16.30 4.88 -5.09
N ASP A 70 -16.46 5.09 -3.79
CA ASP A 70 -16.88 6.37 -3.21
C ASP A 70 -15.91 7.51 -3.57
N MET A 71 -14.62 7.20 -3.71
CA MET A 71 -13.59 8.12 -4.22
C MET A 71 -13.67 8.35 -5.74
N GLY A 72 -14.58 7.70 -6.47
CA GLY A 72 -14.64 7.77 -7.94
C GLY A 72 -13.45 7.14 -8.67
N VAL A 73 -12.62 6.37 -7.95
CA VAL A 73 -11.39 5.75 -8.49
C VAL A 73 -11.67 4.35 -9.06
N TRP A 74 -12.67 3.66 -8.51
CA TRP A 74 -12.96 2.27 -8.85
C TRP A 74 -13.28 2.04 -10.32
N GLY A 75 -14.01 2.94 -10.97
CA GLY A 75 -14.34 2.80 -12.39
C GLY A 75 -13.11 2.63 -13.27
N ALA A 76 -12.08 3.46 -13.06
CA ALA A 76 -10.81 3.38 -13.79
C ALA A 76 -9.94 2.20 -13.33
N LEU A 77 -10.05 1.78 -12.06
CA LEU A 77 -9.24 0.70 -11.48
C LEU A 77 -9.80 -0.69 -11.83
N SER A 78 -11.12 -0.80 -11.97
CA SER A 78 -11.82 -2.09 -12.15
C SER A 78 -11.32 -2.91 -13.32
N VAL A 79 -10.85 -2.27 -14.40
CA VAL A 79 -10.29 -2.94 -15.58
C VAL A 79 -8.94 -3.64 -15.31
N TYR A 80 -8.29 -3.31 -14.19
CA TYR A 80 -7.04 -3.90 -13.70
C TYR A 80 -7.26 -4.80 -12.47
N ALA A 81 -8.50 -4.96 -12.03
CA ALA A 81 -8.83 -5.65 -10.79
C ALA A 81 -9.40 -7.05 -11.07
N GLN A 82 -8.66 -8.08 -10.67
CA GLN A 82 -9.13 -9.46 -10.75
C GLN A 82 -9.97 -9.78 -9.52
N PRO A 83 -11.27 -10.15 -9.64
CA PRO A 83 -12.07 -10.55 -8.48
C PRO A 83 -11.55 -11.83 -7.85
N ILE A 84 -11.68 -11.91 -6.53
CA ILE A 84 -11.50 -13.13 -5.72
C ILE A 84 -12.89 -13.65 -5.37
N LEU A 85 -13.31 -14.72 -6.02
CA LEU A 85 -14.60 -15.37 -5.76
C LEU A 85 -14.50 -16.44 -4.69
N GLN A 86 -13.32 -17.03 -4.55
CA GLN A 86 -13.06 -18.07 -3.57
C GLN A 86 -11.67 -17.88 -2.95
N VAL A 87 -11.56 -18.19 -1.66
CA VAL A 87 -10.26 -18.29 -0.96
C VAL A 87 -10.12 -19.69 -0.40
N HIS A 88 -9.11 -20.40 -0.86
CA HIS A 88 -8.77 -21.73 -0.38
C HIS A 88 -7.58 -21.64 0.57
N VAL A 89 -7.83 -21.82 1.86
CA VAL A 89 -6.81 -21.89 2.91
C VAL A 89 -6.53 -23.35 3.25
N SER A 90 -5.27 -23.72 3.28
CA SER A 90 -4.85 -25.08 3.65
C SER A 90 -3.53 -25.05 4.43
N GLU A 91 -3.24 -26.13 5.11
CA GLU A 91 -1.96 -26.35 5.79
C GLU A 91 -1.23 -27.54 5.16
N ARG A 92 0.08 -27.44 5.08
CA ARG A 92 0.90 -28.55 4.59
C ARG A 92 0.81 -29.71 5.59
N LYS A 93 0.69 -30.93 5.07
CA LYS A 93 0.51 -32.18 5.85
C LYS A 93 -0.89 -32.35 6.48
N GLN A 94 -1.80 -31.39 6.34
CA GLN A 94 -3.19 -31.54 6.75
C GLN A 94 -4.08 -31.86 5.54
N PRO A 95 -4.96 -32.88 5.63
CA PRO A 95 -5.84 -33.26 4.53
C PRO A 95 -7.00 -32.26 4.34
N LEU A 96 -7.38 -31.56 5.39
CA LEU A 96 -8.50 -30.61 5.39
C LEU A 96 -8.00 -29.21 5.11
N GLY A 97 -8.80 -28.46 4.38
CA GLY A 97 -8.63 -27.03 4.14
C GLY A 97 -9.97 -26.31 4.30
N MET A 98 -9.92 -25.01 4.43
CA MET A 98 -11.07 -24.14 4.49
C MET A 98 -11.28 -23.51 3.11
N LEU A 99 -12.49 -23.51 2.62
CA LEU A 99 -12.90 -22.85 1.39
C LEU A 99 -13.95 -21.80 1.73
N MET A 100 -13.64 -20.53 1.52
CA MET A 100 -14.58 -19.41 1.62
C MET A 100 -15.06 -19.06 0.22
N ARG A 101 -16.34 -18.81 0.04
CA ARG A 101 -16.96 -18.43 -1.22
C ARG A 101 -17.71 -17.11 -1.10
N ALA A 102 -17.62 -16.27 -2.12
CA ALA A 102 -18.32 -14.99 -2.18
C ALA A 102 -19.86 -15.19 -2.08
N GLU A 103 -20.38 -16.19 -2.75
CA GLU A 103 -21.80 -16.54 -2.74
C GLU A 103 -22.36 -16.86 -1.33
N GLU A 104 -21.51 -17.35 -0.42
CA GLU A 104 -21.91 -17.62 0.99
C GLU A 104 -22.01 -16.33 1.83
N THR A 105 -21.48 -15.23 1.34
CA THR A 105 -21.44 -13.93 2.04
C THR A 105 -22.40 -12.89 1.45
N ASN A 106 -23.13 -13.22 0.39
CA ASN A 106 -23.95 -12.30 -0.38
C ASN A 106 -23.17 -11.12 -0.98
N LEU A 107 -21.86 -11.29 -1.19
CA LEU A 107 -21.00 -10.32 -1.85
C LEU A 107 -20.69 -10.77 -3.29
N PRO A 108 -20.56 -9.84 -4.24
CA PRO A 108 -20.18 -10.18 -5.61
C PRO A 108 -18.75 -10.72 -5.73
N ALA A 109 -17.90 -10.42 -4.75
CA ALA A 109 -16.54 -10.94 -4.60
C ALA A 109 -16.10 -10.81 -3.13
N LEU A 110 -15.19 -11.66 -2.67
CA LEU A 110 -14.54 -11.53 -1.36
C LEU A 110 -13.54 -10.37 -1.32
N GLY A 111 -13.00 -10.03 -2.49
CA GLY A 111 -12.03 -8.96 -2.69
C GLY A 111 -11.55 -8.93 -4.13
N PHE A 112 -10.49 -8.17 -4.37
CA PHE A 112 -9.92 -8.00 -5.71
C PHE A 112 -8.40 -7.96 -5.62
N VAL A 113 -7.72 -8.49 -6.61
CA VAL A 113 -6.25 -8.38 -6.72
C VAL A 113 -5.91 -7.35 -7.79
N VAL A 114 -5.06 -6.41 -7.44
CA VAL A 114 -4.58 -5.35 -8.35
C VAL A 114 -3.06 -5.26 -8.27
N GLU A 115 -2.40 -5.14 -9.41
CA GLU A 115 -0.96 -4.83 -9.44
C GLU A 115 -0.73 -3.40 -8.93
N ASN A 116 0.23 -3.20 -8.02
CA ASN A 116 0.48 -1.91 -7.38
C ASN A 116 0.78 -0.79 -8.38
N ARG A 117 1.40 -1.14 -9.50
CA ARG A 117 1.66 -0.20 -10.59
C ARG A 117 0.37 0.37 -11.19
N ALA A 118 -0.63 -0.49 -11.42
CA ALA A 118 -1.94 -0.04 -11.93
C ALA A 118 -2.67 0.80 -10.88
N LEU A 119 -2.71 0.35 -9.63
CA LEU A 119 -3.30 1.09 -8.52
C LEU A 119 -2.66 2.48 -8.37
N GLY A 120 -1.33 2.56 -8.38
CA GLY A 120 -0.60 3.81 -8.29
C GLY A 120 -0.86 4.75 -9.46
N SER A 121 -0.87 4.23 -10.68
CA SER A 121 -1.16 5.03 -11.88
C SER A 121 -2.55 5.67 -11.80
N VAL A 122 -3.57 4.88 -11.43
CA VAL A 122 -4.95 5.36 -11.33
C VAL A 122 -5.09 6.39 -10.20
N LEU A 123 -4.52 6.13 -9.02
CA LEU A 123 -4.54 7.08 -7.89
C LEU A 123 -3.87 8.42 -8.25
N LEU A 124 -2.67 8.38 -8.84
CA LEU A 124 -1.96 9.60 -9.21
C LEU A 124 -2.65 10.36 -10.34
N GLN A 125 -3.28 9.67 -11.30
CA GLN A 125 -4.08 10.32 -12.32
C GLN A 125 -5.28 11.02 -11.70
N ALA A 126 -5.97 10.39 -10.75
CA ALA A 126 -7.09 11.00 -10.03
C ALA A 126 -6.63 12.23 -9.22
N VAL A 127 -5.49 12.14 -8.51
CA VAL A 127 -4.91 13.28 -7.78
C VAL A 127 -4.65 14.46 -8.71
N LYS A 128 -4.10 14.25 -9.89
CA LYS A 128 -3.82 15.32 -10.86
C LYS A 128 -5.07 16.00 -11.41
N GLN A 129 -6.20 15.32 -11.42
CA GLN A 129 -7.48 15.87 -11.87
C GLN A 129 -8.17 16.72 -10.81
N GLN A 130 -7.71 16.68 -9.54
CA GLN A 130 -8.29 17.44 -8.44
C GLN A 130 -7.61 18.79 -8.28
N SER A 131 -8.28 19.87 -8.66
CA SER A 131 -7.76 21.24 -8.53
C SER A 131 -7.54 21.69 -7.07
N ALA A 132 -8.20 21.04 -6.12
CA ALA A 132 -8.06 21.30 -4.68
C ALA A 132 -6.76 20.72 -4.09
N ILE A 133 -6.05 19.85 -4.83
CA ILE A 133 -4.79 19.26 -4.40
C ILE A 133 -3.64 19.95 -5.11
N GLN A 134 -2.82 20.66 -4.35
CA GLN A 134 -1.53 21.14 -4.85
C GLN A 134 -0.51 20.01 -4.76
N VAL A 135 0.09 19.63 -5.88
CA VAL A 135 1.12 18.58 -5.93
C VAL A 135 2.48 19.24 -6.13
N CYS A 136 3.43 18.87 -5.28
CA CYS A 136 4.81 19.32 -5.36
C CYS A 136 5.73 18.06 -5.31
N ASP A 137 6.15 17.61 -6.48
CA ASP A 137 7.07 16.48 -6.60
C ASP A 137 8.54 16.93 -6.73
N ARG A 138 9.48 15.98 -6.62
CA ARG A 138 10.94 16.23 -6.60
C ARG A 138 11.38 17.17 -5.47
N VAL A 139 10.62 17.12 -4.35
CA VAL A 139 10.86 17.97 -3.18
C VAL A 139 11.04 17.09 -1.95
N GLN A 140 12.18 17.19 -1.30
CA GLN A 140 12.45 16.50 -0.05
C GLN A 140 12.12 17.39 1.14
N VAL A 141 11.33 16.88 2.09
CA VAL A 141 11.14 17.54 3.38
C VAL A 141 12.35 17.23 4.27
N LYS A 142 13.17 18.25 4.54
CA LYS A 142 14.38 18.11 5.34
C LYS A 142 14.14 18.23 6.83
N LYS A 143 13.16 19.06 7.22
CA LYS A 143 12.90 19.33 8.62
C LYS A 143 11.43 19.60 8.87
N ILE A 144 10.93 19.02 9.96
CA ILE A 144 9.64 19.31 10.57
C ILE A 144 9.90 20.04 11.88
N THR A 145 9.22 21.16 12.09
CA THR A 145 9.32 21.94 13.34
C THR A 145 7.90 22.27 13.83
N PRO A 146 7.40 21.60 14.88
CA PRO A 146 6.13 21.94 15.49
C PRO A 146 6.16 23.36 16.07
N LEU A 147 5.12 24.13 15.83
CA LEU A 147 4.86 25.46 16.39
C LEU A 147 3.53 25.45 17.14
N ALA A 148 3.20 26.52 17.85
CA ALA A 148 1.95 26.60 18.62
C ALA A 148 0.70 26.43 17.76
N GLU A 149 0.65 27.07 16.58
CA GLU A 149 -0.55 27.11 15.72
C GLU A 149 -0.36 26.42 14.34
N SER A 150 0.84 25.93 14.05
CA SER A 150 1.18 25.29 12.76
C SER A 150 2.38 24.38 12.92
N VAL A 151 2.76 23.75 11.83
CA VAL A 151 4.02 23.00 11.68
C VAL A 151 4.81 23.64 10.55
N ALA A 152 6.04 24.07 10.81
CA ALA A 152 6.93 24.57 9.78
C ALA A 152 7.66 23.42 9.10
N LEU A 153 7.68 23.43 7.77
CA LEU A 153 8.39 22.47 6.94
C LEU A 153 9.51 23.19 6.17
N LEU A 154 10.71 22.63 6.22
CA LEU A 154 11.82 23.03 5.37
C LEU A 154 11.87 22.04 4.20
N LEU A 155 11.62 22.56 3.01
CA LEU A 155 11.63 21.82 1.75
C LEU A 155 12.96 22.06 1.04
N GLN A 156 13.49 21.03 0.38
CA GLN A 156 14.62 21.15 -0.53
C GLN A 156 14.21 20.62 -1.90
N GLY A 157 14.27 21.49 -2.91
CA GLY A 157 14.05 21.13 -4.30
C GLY A 157 15.21 20.35 -4.92
N ALA A 158 15.02 19.86 -6.14
CA ALA A 158 16.02 19.06 -6.86
C ALA A 158 17.32 19.83 -7.15
N GLU A 159 17.25 21.15 -7.29
CA GLU A 159 18.42 22.02 -7.55
C GLU A 159 19.10 22.49 -6.25
N GLY A 160 18.62 22.01 -5.09
CA GLY A 160 19.17 22.36 -3.79
C GLY A 160 18.60 23.65 -3.17
N ASP A 161 17.65 24.30 -3.83
CA ASP A 161 16.92 25.45 -3.32
C ASP A 161 16.10 25.06 -2.09
N GLU A 162 16.08 25.94 -1.09
CA GLU A 162 15.31 25.72 0.13
C GLU A 162 14.08 26.65 0.18
N LYS A 163 12.95 26.07 0.50
CA LYS A 163 11.69 26.80 0.72
C LYS A 163 11.11 26.44 2.08
N LYS A 164 10.58 27.44 2.81
CA LYS A 164 9.86 27.23 4.05
C LYS A 164 8.37 27.42 3.81
N ILE A 165 7.58 26.45 4.25
CA ILE A 165 6.12 26.52 4.25
C ILE A 165 5.60 26.23 5.66
N ALA A 166 4.36 26.57 5.93
CA ALA A 166 3.66 26.23 7.17
C ALA A 166 2.40 25.43 6.83
N ALA A 167 2.07 24.43 7.66
CA ALA A 167 0.82 23.68 7.56
C ALA A 167 0.12 23.64 8.93
N ARG A 168 -1.21 23.67 8.94
CA ARG A 168 -2.00 23.56 10.19
C ARG A 168 -2.00 22.13 10.70
N LEU A 169 -1.94 21.15 9.78
CA LEU A 169 -1.77 19.72 10.04
C LEU A 169 -0.75 19.14 9.07
N VAL A 170 0.13 18.30 9.55
CA VAL A 170 1.07 17.53 8.73
C VAL A 170 0.76 16.05 8.86
N VAL A 171 0.62 15.36 7.73
CA VAL A 171 0.51 13.90 7.68
C VAL A 171 1.79 13.32 7.09
N VAL A 172 2.49 12.52 7.88
CA VAL A 172 3.75 11.86 7.49
C VAL A 172 3.42 10.47 6.95
N ALA A 173 3.54 10.28 5.65
CA ALA A 173 3.26 9.04 4.92
C ALA A 173 4.48 8.61 4.06
N ASP A 174 5.71 8.88 4.53
CA ASP A 174 6.98 8.72 3.84
C ASP A 174 7.57 7.30 3.90
N GLY A 175 6.79 6.33 4.40
CA GLY A 175 7.14 4.92 4.37
C GLY A 175 7.74 4.36 5.67
N ALA A 176 8.07 3.06 5.68
CA ALA A 176 8.46 2.34 6.89
C ALA A 176 9.76 2.88 7.52
N GLN A 177 10.71 3.33 6.70
CA GLN A 177 11.97 3.92 7.15
C GLN A 177 11.88 5.44 7.31
N SER A 178 10.74 5.96 7.75
CA SER A 178 10.45 7.38 7.89
C SER A 178 11.55 8.14 8.63
N ALA A 179 12.31 8.95 7.89
CA ALA A 179 13.32 9.84 8.45
C ALA A 179 12.69 10.95 9.30
N LEU A 180 11.48 11.38 8.93
CA LEU A 180 10.76 12.43 9.63
C LEU A 180 10.21 11.93 10.97
N ARG A 181 9.72 10.69 11.04
CA ARG A 181 9.36 10.03 12.32
C ARG A 181 10.56 10.00 13.27
N GLN A 182 11.74 9.60 12.76
CA GLN A 182 12.97 9.57 13.55
C GLN A 182 13.38 10.98 14.02
N GLN A 183 13.29 11.98 13.15
CA GLN A 183 13.59 13.38 13.50
C GLN A 183 12.65 13.93 14.58
N LEU A 184 11.40 13.50 14.58
CA LEU A 184 10.42 13.83 15.61
C LEU A 184 10.68 13.10 16.95
N GLY A 185 11.65 12.18 16.99
CA GLY A 185 11.94 11.38 18.18
C GLY A 185 10.84 10.37 18.52
N ILE A 186 10.00 10.01 17.54
CA ILE A 186 8.95 9.01 17.73
C ILE A 186 9.59 7.63 17.65
N ALA A 187 9.61 6.92 18.78
CA ALA A 187 10.11 5.57 18.87
C ALA A 187 9.19 4.57 18.15
N VAL A 188 9.77 3.46 17.71
CA VAL A 188 9.05 2.32 17.13
C VAL A 188 9.32 1.07 17.95
N ASP A 189 8.31 0.22 18.04
CA ASP A 189 8.46 -1.17 18.40
C ASP A 189 8.62 -1.95 17.08
N GLU A 190 9.81 -2.51 16.87
CA GLU A 190 10.12 -3.27 15.69
C GLU A 190 10.47 -4.70 16.09
N GLN A 191 9.81 -5.65 15.45
CA GLN A 191 10.06 -7.08 15.63
C GLN A 191 10.36 -7.69 14.27
N PRO A 192 11.62 -8.03 13.98
CA PRO A 192 11.95 -8.78 12.79
C PRO A 192 11.36 -10.19 12.91
N TYR A 193 10.96 -10.75 11.77
CA TYR A 193 10.45 -12.12 11.72
C TYR A 193 11.54 -13.12 11.32
N ASP A 194 12.74 -12.66 10.98
CA ASP A 194 13.84 -13.45 10.40
C ASP A 194 13.36 -14.22 9.14
N GLN A 195 12.51 -13.56 8.39
CA GLN A 195 11.86 -14.07 7.19
C GLN A 195 11.78 -13.00 6.10
N HIS A 196 11.67 -13.48 4.87
CA HIS A 196 11.44 -12.65 3.69
C HIS A 196 10.20 -13.08 2.92
N ALA A 197 9.51 -12.13 2.31
CA ALA A 197 8.53 -12.40 1.28
C ALA A 197 9.21 -12.38 -0.09
N LEU A 198 9.25 -13.53 -0.75
CA LEU A 198 9.57 -13.64 -2.16
C LEU A 198 8.28 -13.39 -2.96
N VAL A 199 8.32 -12.42 -3.87
CA VAL A 199 7.18 -12.03 -4.69
C VAL A 199 7.54 -12.16 -6.16
N ALA A 200 6.69 -12.79 -6.94
CA ALA A 200 6.82 -12.90 -8.39
C ALA A 200 5.45 -13.11 -9.04
N ASN A 201 5.30 -12.69 -10.31
CA ASN A 201 4.17 -13.11 -11.11
C ASN A 201 4.51 -14.44 -11.80
N VAL A 202 3.59 -15.38 -11.80
CA VAL A 202 3.73 -16.70 -12.42
C VAL A 202 2.63 -16.93 -13.43
N VAL A 203 2.90 -17.81 -14.39
CA VAL A 203 1.91 -18.34 -15.34
C VAL A 203 1.55 -19.74 -14.90
N THR A 204 0.26 -20.05 -14.88
CA THR A 204 -0.29 -21.36 -14.54
C THR A 204 -0.83 -22.08 -15.76
N GLU A 205 -0.77 -23.41 -15.75
CA GLU A 205 -1.33 -24.26 -16.82
C GLU A 205 -2.85 -24.17 -16.89
N LEU A 206 -3.49 -24.11 -15.70
CA LEU A 206 -4.94 -24.04 -15.58
C LEU A 206 -5.38 -22.62 -15.24
N GLN A 207 -6.58 -22.28 -15.70
CA GLN A 207 -7.23 -21.03 -15.32
C GLN A 207 -7.49 -21.01 -13.81
N HIS A 208 -7.20 -19.90 -13.18
CA HIS A 208 -7.34 -19.73 -11.72
C HIS A 208 -8.80 -19.70 -11.24
N ASN A 209 -9.78 -19.51 -12.13
CA ASN A 209 -11.21 -19.43 -11.81
C ASN A 209 -11.54 -18.47 -10.64
N ALA A 210 -10.81 -17.37 -10.57
CA ALA A 210 -10.92 -16.36 -9.48
C ALA A 210 -10.72 -16.96 -8.08
N VAL A 211 -9.92 -18.01 -7.91
CA VAL A 211 -9.58 -18.64 -6.65
C VAL A 211 -8.22 -18.10 -6.18
N ALA A 212 -8.19 -17.56 -4.95
CA ALA A 212 -6.95 -17.30 -4.23
C ALA A 212 -6.59 -18.53 -3.39
N TYR A 213 -5.34 -18.94 -3.45
CA TYR A 213 -4.81 -20.04 -2.63
C TYR A 213 -3.86 -19.48 -1.58
N GLU A 214 -4.05 -19.88 -0.33
CA GLU A 214 -3.11 -19.65 0.76
C GLU A 214 -2.81 -20.97 1.44
N ARG A 215 -1.53 -21.31 1.52
CA ARG A 215 -1.09 -22.55 2.14
C ARG A 215 -0.04 -22.27 3.19
N PHE A 216 -0.35 -22.63 4.43
CA PHE A 216 0.59 -22.54 5.54
C PHE A 216 1.59 -23.69 5.44
N THR A 217 2.87 -23.35 5.56
CA THR A 217 3.99 -24.28 5.58
C THR A 217 4.78 -24.16 6.88
N GLU A 218 5.76 -25.01 7.09
CA GLU A 218 6.64 -24.96 8.27
C GLU A 218 7.41 -23.64 8.40
N HIS A 219 7.64 -22.96 7.27
CA HIS A 219 8.43 -21.73 7.20
C HIS A 219 7.58 -20.46 6.94
N GLY A 220 6.28 -20.62 6.95
CA GLY A 220 5.35 -19.52 6.70
C GLY A 220 4.41 -19.78 5.52
N PRO A 221 3.54 -18.83 5.18
CA PRO A 221 2.57 -19.00 4.11
C PRO A 221 3.19 -18.91 2.71
N VAL A 222 2.59 -19.66 1.79
CA VAL A 222 2.73 -19.48 0.36
C VAL A 222 1.36 -19.17 -0.21
N ALA A 223 1.22 -18.04 -0.90
CA ALA A 223 -0.03 -17.60 -1.49
C ALA A 223 0.10 -17.49 -3.01
N LEU A 224 -0.98 -17.82 -3.69
CA LEU A 224 -1.15 -17.61 -5.11
C LEU A 224 -2.46 -16.84 -5.33
N LEU A 225 -2.34 -15.59 -5.74
CA LEU A 225 -3.47 -14.70 -5.94
C LEU A 225 -3.78 -14.56 -7.42
N PRO A 226 -5.06 -14.65 -7.84
CA PRO A 226 -5.42 -14.56 -9.25
C PRO A 226 -5.12 -13.16 -9.79
N LEU A 227 -4.56 -13.08 -11.00
CA LEU A 227 -4.35 -11.84 -11.74
C LEU A 227 -5.14 -11.88 -13.04
N ILE A 228 -5.41 -10.72 -13.62
CA ILE A 228 -6.00 -10.64 -14.95
C ILE A 228 -5.09 -11.36 -15.95
N ASP A 229 -5.69 -12.24 -16.74
CA ASP A 229 -5.01 -12.96 -17.79
C ASP A 229 -4.47 -12.00 -18.85
N CYS A 230 -3.32 -12.31 -19.41
CA CYS A 230 -2.68 -11.51 -20.44
C CYS A 230 -2.22 -12.42 -21.61
N ASN A 231 -2.56 -12.06 -22.84
CA ASN A 231 -2.14 -12.80 -24.02
C ASN A 231 -2.41 -14.31 -23.92
N THR A 232 -3.61 -14.70 -23.50
CA THR A 232 -4.01 -16.11 -23.29
C THR A 232 -3.25 -16.85 -22.18
N GLN A 233 -2.43 -16.16 -21.40
CA GLN A 233 -1.72 -16.73 -20.27
C GLN A 233 -2.49 -16.53 -18.98
N HIS A 234 -2.70 -17.61 -18.22
CA HIS A 234 -3.30 -17.57 -16.90
C HIS A 234 -2.26 -17.09 -15.89
N ARG A 235 -2.50 -15.92 -15.30
CA ARG A 235 -1.53 -15.25 -14.44
C ARG A 235 -1.93 -15.30 -12.97
N ALA A 236 -0.95 -15.42 -12.12
CA ALA A 236 -1.14 -15.29 -10.68
C ALA A 236 0.05 -14.59 -10.02
N ALA A 237 -0.21 -13.87 -8.93
CA ALA A 237 0.84 -13.33 -8.07
C ALA A 237 1.21 -14.37 -7.02
N LEU A 238 2.48 -14.75 -6.99
CA LEU A 238 3.08 -15.60 -5.98
C LEU A 238 3.63 -14.73 -4.85
N ILE A 239 3.24 -15.03 -3.61
CA ILE A 239 3.84 -14.51 -2.40
C ILE A 239 4.30 -15.71 -1.56
N TRP A 240 5.59 -15.84 -1.35
CA TRP A 240 6.17 -16.97 -0.64
C TRP A 240 7.05 -16.51 0.51
N THR A 241 6.66 -16.83 1.72
CA THR A 241 7.44 -16.53 2.91
C THR A 241 8.52 -17.58 3.10
N LEU A 242 9.75 -17.13 3.25
CA LEU A 242 10.94 -17.94 3.41
C LEU A 242 11.79 -17.41 4.58
N PRO A 243 12.47 -18.30 5.32
CA PRO A 243 13.44 -17.89 6.35
C PRO A 243 14.67 -17.25 5.70
N ASP A 244 15.35 -16.38 6.44
CA ASP A 244 16.56 -15.67 5.99
C ASP A 244 17.65 -16.63 5.50
N SER A 245 17.73 -17.80 6.11
CA SER A 245 18.72 -18.83 5.74
C SER A 245 18.50 -19.46 4.36
N GLU A 246 17.30 -19.30 3.77
CA GLU A 246 16.94 -19.94 2.49
C GLU A 246 16.78 -18.96 1.34
N ILE A 247 16.51 -17.68 1.63
CA ILE A 247 16.08 -16.73 0.62
C ILE A 247 17.09 -16.55 -0.52
N ASP A 248 18.37 -16.37 -0.22
CA ASP A 248 19.39 -16.15 -1.23
C ASP A 248 19.55 -17.37 -2.16
N ALA A 249 19.53 -18.57 -1.60
CA ALA A 249 19.61 -19.81 -2.38
C ALA A 249 18.39 -19.94 -3.31
N VAL A 250 17.17 -19.61 -2.83
CA VAL A 250 15.94 -19.69 -3.64
C VAL A 250 15.91 -18.62 -4.72
N MET A 251 16.39 -17.42 -4.42
CA MET A 251 16.47 -16.32 -5.39
C MET A 251 17.40 -16.63 -6.56
N GLN A 252 18.44 -17.44 -6.35
CA GLN A 252 19.43 -17.81 -7.36
C GLN A 252 19.06 -19.09 -8.16
N LEU A 253 18.00 -19.81 -7.78
CA LEU A 253 17.61 -21.02 -8.49
C LEU A 253 17.31 -20.75 -9.97
N PRO A 254 17.71 -21.65 -10.87
CA PRO A 254 17.21 -21.66 -12.24
C PRO A 254 15.68 -21.74 -12.27
N GLU A 255 15.04 -21.16 -13.29
CA GLU A 255 13.57 -21.09 -13.38
C GLU A 255 12.89 -22.43 -13.14
N LYS A 256 13.34 -23.50 -13.80
CA LYS A 256 12.75 -24.84 -13.67
C LYS A 256 12.79 -25.35 -12.23
N GLU A 257 13.92 -25.21 -11.56
CA GLU A 257 14.09 -25.67 -10.17
C GLU A 257 13.27 -24.82 -9.20
N PHE A 258 13.22 -23.50 -9.44
CA PHE A 258 12.37 -22.59 -8.68
C PHE A 258 10.90 -23.00 -8.77
N LEU A 259 10.38 -23.20 -9.99
CA LEU A 259 8.99 -23.60 -10.19
C LEU A 259 8.67 -24.94 -9.54
N GLN A 260 9.58 -25.92 -9.63
CA GLN A 260 9.42 -27.21 -8.96
C GLN A 260 9.35 -27.05 -7.44
N ARG A 261 10.21 -26.21 -6.86
CA ARG A 261 10.23 -25.94 -5.42
C ARG A 261 8.95 -25.26 -4.95
N VAL A 262 8.47 -24.24 -5.68
CA VAL A 262 7.17 -23.59 -5.40
C VAL A 262 6.02 -24.59 -5.53
N GLN A 263 6.00 -25.38 -6.62
CA GLN A 263 4.95 -26.40 -6.85
C GLN A 263 4.87 -27.41 -5.69
N THR A 264 6.02 -27.80 -5.15
CA THR A 264 6.07 -28.72 -3.99
C THR A 264 5.41 -28.10 -2.75
N GLN A 265 5.50 -26.78 -2.59
CA GLN A 265 4.85 -26.07 -1.47
C GLN A 265 3.35 -25.89 -1.71
N LEU A 266 2.96 -25.45 -2.92
CA LEU A 266 1.56 -25.18 -3.28
C LEU A 266 0.72 -26.46 -3.48
N GLY A 267 1.35 -27.54 -3.98
CA GLY A 267 0.63 -28.70 -4.47
C GLY A 267 0.07 -28.47 -5.89
N ASN A 268 -0.87 -29.31 -6.35
CA ASN A 268 -1.32 -29.34 -7.77
C ASN A 268 -2.71 -28.72 -8.00
N ARG A 269 -3.30 -28.06 -7.02
CA ARG A 269 -4.66 -27.55 -7.11
C ARG A 269 -4.84 -26.44 -8.15
N CYS A 270 -3.79 -25.65 -8.39
CA CYS A 270 -3.76 -24.59 -9.40
C CYS A 270 -3.22 -25.05 -10.78
N GLY A 271 -3.06 -26.38 -10.99
CA GLY A 271 -2.33 -26.91 -12.14
C GLY A 271 -0.81 -26.74 -11.97
N LYS A 272 -0.07 -26.94 -13.07
CA LYS A 272 1.39 -26.74 -13.07
C LYS A 272 1.72 -25.26 -13.22
N LEU A 273 2.80 -24.85 -12.54
CA LEU A 273 3.44 -23.56 -12.80
C LEU A 273 4.29 -23.69 -14.06
N VAL A 274 4.03 -22.81 -15.04
CA VAL A 274 4.63 -22.87 -16.38
C VAL A 274 5.85 -21.99 -16.51
N SER A 275 5.76 -20.75 -15.98
CA SER A 275 6.85 -19.78 -16.02
C SER A 275 6.76 -18.81 -14.86
N VAL A 276 7.88 -18.12 -14.57
CA VAL A 276 7.97 -17.09 -13.53
C VAL A 276 8.61 -15.83 -14.11
N GLY A 277 8.06 -14.69 -13.76
CA GLY A 277 8.64 -13.39 -14.04
C GLY A 277 9.80 -13.03 -13.09
N LYS A 278 10.15 -11.75 -13.05
CA LYS A 278 11.18 -11.25 -12.14
C LYS A 278 10.80 -11.54 -10.69
N ARG A 279 11.73 -12.11 -9.96
CA ARG A 279 11.62 -12.38 -8.53
C ARG A 279 12.08 -11.17 -7.74
N HIS A 280 11.34 -10.81 -6.72
CA HIS A 280 11.66 -9.74 -5.77
C HIS A 280 11.63 -10.29 -4.36
N CYS A 281 12.43 -9.70 -3.47
CA CYS A 281 12.56 -10.14 -2.09
C CYS A 281 12.41 -8.94 -1.17
N TYR A 282 11.63 -9.10 -0.11
CA TYR A 282 11.36 -8.05 0.88
C TYR A 282 11.50 -8.64 2.30
N PRO A 283 12.34 -8.06 3.16
CA PRO A 283 12.42 -8.48 4.55
C PRO A 283 11.08 -8.23 5.26
N LEU A 284 10.72 -9.13 6.17
CA LEU A 284 9.48 -9.06 6.93
C LEU A 284 9.77 -8.62 8.36
N SER A 285 9.10 -7.55 8.78
CA SER A 285 9.10 -7.11 10.17
C SER A 285 7.72 -6.57 10.54
N LEU A 286 7.39 -6.64 11.82
CA LEU A 286 6.34 -5.84 12.41
C LEU A 286 6.98 -4.54 12.89
N LEU A 287 6.44 -3.42 12.43
CA LEU A 287 6.83 -2.11 12.94
C LEU A 287 5.58 -1.37 13.38
N GLN A 288 5.61 -0.83 14.60
CA GLN A 288 4.55 0.00 15.13
C GLN A 288 5.16 1.24 15.81
N ALA A 289 4.76 2.42 15.35
CA ALA A 289 5.13 3.66 16.02
C ALA A 289 4.42 3.73 17.37
N ARG A 290 5.17 4.06 18.44
CA ARG A 290 4.60 4.20 19.80
C ARG A 290 3.65 5.37 19.92
N GLU A 291 3.80 6.35 19.05
CA GLU A 291 2.96 7.53 18.97
C GLU A 291 2.62 7.77 17.51
N GLN A 292 1.35 7.60 17.14
CA GLN A 292 0.89 7.83 15.76
C GLN A 292 0.37 9.24 15.55
N VAL A 293 0.01 9.90 16.65
CA VAL A 293 -0.57 11.24 16.63
C VAL A 293 0.14 12.11 17.66
N ARG A 294 0.58 13.26 17.21
CA ARG A 294 1.17 14.32 18.03
C ARG A 294 0.55 15.65 17.64
N SER A 295 0.64 16.69 18.50
CA SER A 295 0.08 18.00 18.17
C SER A 295 0.37 18.40 16.72
N ARG A 296 -0.69 18.50 15.88
CA ARG A 296 -0.65 18.87 14.45
C ARG A 296 0.17 17.96 13.54
N ILE A 297 0.50 16.74 13.99
CA ILE A 297 1.24 15.76 13.19
C ILE A 297 0.58 14.40 13.35
N VAL A 298 0.34 13.72 12.22
CA VAL A 298 -0.18 12.35 12.15
C VAL A 298 0.79 11.49 11.32
N LEU A 299 1.15 10.33 11.82
CA LEU A 299 1.82 9.30 11.03
C LEU A 299 0.76 8.44 10.34
N LEU A 300 0.96 8.13 9.06
CA LEU A 300 0.03 7.33 8.27
C LEU A 300 0.75 6.24 7.47
N GLY A 301 0.05 5.14 7.27
CA GLY A 301 0.55 4.03 6.48
C GLY A 301 1.80 3.40 7.08
N SER A 302 2.77 3.02 6.25
CA SER A 302 3.97 2.34 6.74
C SER A 302 4.86 3.20 7.66
N ALA A 303 4.67 4.51 7.70
CA ALA A 303 5.33 5.36 8.68
C ALA A 303 4.77 5.15 10.10
N ALA A 304 3.48 4.80 10.23
CA ALA A 304 2.81 4.49 11.49
C ALA A 304 2.94 3.02 11.87
N HIS A 305 2.67 2.14 10.92
CA HIS A 305 2.70 0.70 11.14
C HIS A 305 3.05 -0.06 9.85
N HIS A 306 3.87 -1.08 9.96
CA HIS A 306 4.19 -2.01 8.88
C HIS A 306 3.90 -3.43 9.35
N LEU A 307 3.05 -4.15 8.61
CA LEU A 307 2.54 -5.45 9.00
C LEU A 307 3.10 -6.56 8.11
N HIS A 308 3.11 -7.77 8.64
CA HIS A 308 3.35 -8.96 7.83
C HIS A 308 2.34 -9.04 6.68
N PRO A 309 2.74 -9.40 5.44
CA PRO A 309 1.87 -9.42 4.26
C PRO A 309 0.83 -10.56 4.24
N VAL A 310 0.63 -11.28 5.33
CA VAL A 310 -0.42 -12.30 5.45
C VAL A 310 -1.78 -11.71 5.11
N ALA A 311 -2.50 -12.39 4.23
CA ALA A 311 -3.81 -11.99 3.75
C ALA A 311 -3.90 -10.57 3.12
N GLY A 312 -2.76 -9.96 2.73
CA GLY A 312 -2.75 -8.67 2.02
C GLY A 312 -3.36 -7.50 2.79
N GLN A 313 -3.28 -7.49 4.14
CA GLN A 313 -4.00 -6.51 4.97
C GLN A 313 -3.40 -5.10 4.98
N GLY A 314 -2.14 -4.92 4.60
CA GLY A 314 -1.44 -3.64 4.76
C GLY A 314 -2.18 -2.44 4.16
N PHE A 315 -2.48 -2.48 2.87
CA PHE A 315 -3.18 -1.36 2.21
C PHE A 315 -4.64 -1.22 2.67
N ASN A 316 -5.31 -2.32 2.98
CA ASN A 316 -6.69 -2.27 3.49
C ASN A 316 -6.77 -1.54 4.84
N LEU A 317 -5.79 -1.71 5.71
CA LEU A 317 -5.71 -0.97 6.96
C LEU A 317 -5.43 0.52 6.72
N ILE A 318 -4.48 0.83 5.83
CA ILE A 318 -4.17 2.22 5.44
C ILE A 318 -5.42 2.96 4.94
N MET A 319 -6.25 2.31 4.13
CA MET A 319 -7.50 2.92 3.63
C MET A 319 -8.49 3.24 4.74
N ARG A 320 -8.59 2.38 5.75
CA ARG A 320 -9.42 2.63 6.94
C ARG A 320 -8.87 3.77 7.79
N ASP A 321 -7.55 3.84 7.96
CA ASP A 321 -6.90 4.94 8.68
C ASP A 321 -7.11 6.28 7.96
N CYS A 322 -7.00 6.30 6.62
CA CYS A 322 -7.31 7.48 5.82
C CYS A 322 -8.76 7.95 6.03
N LEU A 323 -9.71 7.02 5.96
CA LEU A 323 -11.13 7.34 6.14
C LEU A 323 -11.39 7.86 7.56
N ALA A 324 -10.88 7.18 8.59
CA ALA A 324 -11.03 7.59 9.99
C ALA A 324 -10.45 8.99 10.26
N LEU A 325 -9.29 9.31 9.66
CA LEU A 325 -8.69 10.63 9.79
C LEU A 325 -9.59 11.71 9.15
N VAL A 326 -10.12 11.44 7.95
CA VAL A 326 -10.99 12.39 7.24
C VAL A 326 -12.31 12.60 7.98
N GLU A 327 -12.93 11.53 8.48
CA GLU A 327 -14.15 11.61 9.31
C GLU A 327 -13.92 12.42 10.59
N THR A 328 -12.79 12.18 11.29
CA THR A 328 -12.42 12.94 12.48
C THR A 328 -12.24 14.43 12.19
N LEU A 329 -11.61 14.77 11.07
CA LEU A 329 -11.45 16.17 10.63
C LEU A 329 -12.80 16.80 10.26
N ALA A 330 -13.67 16.07 9.57
CA ALA A 330 -15.01 16.52 9.22
C ALA A 330 -15.85 16.85 10.47
N GLU A 331 -15.83 15.97 11.45
CA GLU A 331 -16.51 16.18 12.73
C GLU A 331 -15.97 17.42 13.47
N ALA A 332 -14.63 17.58 13.51
CA ALA A 332 -14.00 18.72 14.15
C ALA A 332 -14.35 20.06 13.49
N ILE A 333 -14.42 20.09 12.16
CA ILE A 333 -14.81 21.28 11.38
C ILE A 333 -16.30 21.60 11.63
N ASN A 334 -17.18 20.61 11.55
CA ASN A 334 -18.63 20.78 11.76
C ASN A 334 -18.93 21.26 13.19
N ALA A 335 -18.16 20.80 14.18
CA ALA A 335 -18.27 21.26 15.56
C ALA A 335 -17.69 22.66 15.79
N LYS A 336 -17.24 23.38 14.74
CA LYS A 336 -16.51 24.66 14.79
C LYS A 336 -15.25 24.60 15.66
N LYS A 337 -14.73 23.40 15.87
CA LYS A 337 -13.49 23.13 16.56
C LYS A 337 -12.39 23.12 15.49
N ILE A 338 -12.11 24.27 14.91
CA ILE A 338 -11.14 24.46 13.82
C ILE A 338 -9.79 23.97 14.29
N PHE A 339 -9.33 22.79 13.80
CA PHE A 339 -8.09 22.14 14.18
C PHE A 339 -7.85 22.29 15.69
N PRO A 340 -8.69 21.69 16.52
CA PRO A 340 -8.68 21.97 17.93
C PRO A 340 -7.36 21.52 18.54
N ARG A 341 -7.06 22.07 19.72
CA ARG A 341 -6.06 21.57 20.66
C ARG A 341 -6.38 20.13 21.12
N PHE A 342 -6.91 19.26 20.25
CA PHE A 342 -7.36 17.91 20.59
C PHE A 342 -6.25 16.89 20.66
N TRP A 343 -5.04 17.31 20.48
CA TRP A 343 -3.90 16.43 20.44
C TRP A 343 -2.93 16.75 21.57
N CYS A 344 -3.44 16.90 22.78
CA CYS A 344 -2.64 16.86 24.02
C CYS A 344 -2.78 15.51 24.66
#